data_93582787ace27275bbcbb65a60d79bcc
#
_entry.id   93582787ace27275bbcbb65a60d79bcc
#
_cell.length_a   1.000
_cell.length_b   1.000
_cell.length_c   1.000
_cell.angle_alpha   90.00
_cell.angle_beta   90.00
_cell.angle_gamma   90.00
#
_symmetry.space_group_name_H-M   'P 1'
#
loop_
_entity.id
_entity.type
_entity.pdbx_description
1 polymer ?
#
loop_
_entity_poly.entity_id
_entity_poly.type
_entity_poly.pdbx_seq_one_letter_code
_entity_poly.pdbx_strand_id
1 'polypeptide(L)'
;MEITEKRLSLRRRNRLPMLILAVVSALCVIFLRSRVVTVIPFYGINIAYTDIFIILAAGIGGLESGLLSFVILFIAEFVRSSEGYGGLYAVFIYLLIALVVARLAYMGRYRNLLGTLYSSLLVAIVLAVSWLVTFTVLIPGEETENVYTGLSLWRLFLGALPESILSSVMVALFFRFAPDKVKYQLGSGWVYTSGRKDGRRRFFVLGLRLIALSLAEALLLVAVAVVVSSIFEATATRNTFTFTFFMAGWKNHLRMGLLMLCAAVPIAYLLNQLLMVYVINPINAMSFLMDQYFEEDEKERDRRLPELDIHTGDEIERLYQSLQKMVGDMGDYIDRVLDEERKSAHLTQGFMIALAKAVDAKDRYTSGHSARVAAYSREIAKRMGKTEEEQEQIYVMGLLHDIGKIGVPEAIINKNGRLTDEEFAKIKEHPGIGHEILKNVTELPGLATGARWHHERYGGGGYPDGLSGLDIPEEARIIAVADAYDAMTSNRAYSNVRPQEEVRAEILRCKGSQFDPGIADIMVAMIDDDTEYKMREMKEL
;
A
#
# COMPACT_ATOMS: atom_id res chain seq x y z
N MET A 1 7.07 4.93 -14.53
CA MET A 1 6.51 3.59 -14.50
C MET A 1 7.49 2.59 -15.10
N GLU A 2 8.76 2.61 -14.68
CA GLU A 2 9.82 1.69 -15.14
C GLU A 2 10.96 1.59 -14.13
N ILE A 3 10.70 1.99 -12.89
CA ILE A 3 11.65 1.98 -11.76
C ILE A 3 11.33 0.88 -10.76
N THR A 4 10.22 0.16 -10.95
CA THR A 4 9.68 -0.82 -10.00
C THR A 4 10.17 -2.24 -10.23
N GLU A 5 10.91 -2.54 -11.29
CA GLU A 5 11.32 -3.92 -11.57
C GLU A 5 12.80 -4.23 -11.50
N LYS A 6 13.66 -3.32 -11.10
CA LYS A 6 14.94 -3.78 -10.59
C LYS A 6 14.75 -4.20 -9.14
N ARG A 7 14.21 -5.38 -8.93
CA ARG A 7 14.46 -6.19 -7.73
C ARG A 7 15.95 -6.11 -7.44
N LEU A 8 16.32 -5.16 -6.61
CA LEU A 8 17.57 -5.23 -5.88
C LEU A 8 17.44 -6.49 -5.03
N SER A 9 17.86 -7.62 -5.61
CA SER A 9 18.14 -8.80 -4.81
C SER A 9 19.10 -8.31 -3.72
N LEU A 10 18.57 -8.18 -2.52
CA LEU A 10 19.28 -7.74 -1.32
C LEU A 10 20.28 -8.84 -0.95
N ARG A 11 21.29 -9.03 -1.80
CA ARG A 11 22.52 -9.70 -1.40
C ARG A 11 23.05 -8.91 -0.21
N ARG A 12 23.38 -9.60 0.87
CA ARG A 12 24.09 -9.07 2.05
C ARG A 12 25.02 -7.96 1.62
N ARG A 13 24.73 -6.73 2.03
CA ARG A 13 25.53 -5.55 1.71
C ARG A 13 26.96 -5.82 2.14
N ASN A 14 27.91 -5.76 1.20
CA ASN A 14 29.30 -5.93 1.56
C ASN A 14 29.74 -4.67 2.31
N ARG A 15 29.95 -4.77 3.63
CA ARG A 15 30.34 -3.66 4.50
C ARG A 15 31.82 -3.27 4.35
N LEU A 16 32.62 -4.09 3.65
CA LEU A 16 34.05 -3.86 3.49
C LEU A 16 34.42 -2.48 2.89
N PRO A 17 33.74 -1.96 1.84
CA PRO A 17 34.07 -0.63 1.31
C PRO A 17 33.86 0.51 2.30
N MET A 18 32.79 0.42 3.14
CA MET A 18 32.51 1.42 4.17
C MET A 18 33.55 1.37 5.28
N LEU A 19 33.97 0.17 5.67
CA LEU A 19 35.03 -0.02 6.67
C LEU A 19 36.37 0.57 6.14
N ILE A 20 36.72 0.30 4.89
CA ILE A 20 37.92 0.86 4.26
C ILE A 20 37.85 2.40 4.24
N LEU A 21 36.71 2.98 3.82
CA LEU A 21 36.53 4.43 3.79
C LEU A 21 36.74 5.06 5.18
N ALA A 22 36.14 4.45 6.21
CA ALA A 22 36.27 4.92 7.58
C ALA A 22 37.72 4.88 8.09
N VAL A 23 38.41 3.75 7.88
CA VAL A 23 39.78 3.57 8.32
C VAL A 23 40.70 4.54 7.59
N VAL A 24 40.59 4.65 6.27
CA VAL A 24 41.42 5.57 5.47
C VAL A 24 41.19 7.02 5.89
N SER A 25 39.93 7.43 6.09
CA SER A 25 39.60 8.78 6.54
C SER A 25 40.21 9.08 7.92
N ALA A 26 40.08 8.17 8.88
CA ALA A 26 40.66 8.34 10.20
C ALA A 26 42.19 8.40 10.17
N LEU A 27 42.83 7.53 9.38
CA LEU A 27 44.30 7.56 9.20
C LEU A 27 44.76 8.87 8.56
N CYS A 28 44.03 9.39 7.56
CA CYS A 28 44.31 10.70 6.98
C CYS A 28 44.27 11.82 8.00
N VAL A 29 43.27 11.85 8.87
CA VAL A 29 43.20 12.85 9.97
C VAL A 29 44.40 12.72 10.90
N ILE A 30 44.72 11.51 11.36
CA ILE A 30 45.85 11.26 12.27
C ILE A 30 47.18 11.70 11.63
N PHE A 31 47.42 11.31 10.37
CA PHE A 31 48.65 11.59 9.66
C PHE A 31 48.84 13.09 9.36
N LEU A 32 47.79 13.73 8.83
CA LEU A 32 47.83 15.14 8.46
C LEU A 32 47.93 16.06 9.69
N ARG A 33 47.22 15.73 10.79
CA ARG A 33 47.30 16.50 12.02
C ARG A 33 48.69 16.51 12.64
N SER A 34 49.49 15.47 12.38
CA SER A 34 50.84 15.37 12.93
C SER A 34 51.92 16.06 12.06
N ARG A 35 51.68 16.32 10.77
CA ARG A 35 52.70 16.78 9.85
C ARG A 35 52.34 18.01 9.01
N VAL A 36 51.10 18.29 8.77
CA VAL A 36 50.67 19.44 7.99
C VAL A 36 50.16 20.50 8.90
N VAL A 37 51.01 21.42 9.12
CA VAL A 37 50.60 22.68 9.70
C VAL A 37 49.96 23.48 8.58
N THR A 38 48.73 23.67 8.65
CA THR A 38 48.05 24.76 8.13
C THR A 38 48.02 25.27 6.84
N VAL A 39 47.08 25.36 6.57
CA VAL A 39 46.78 25.81 5.39
C VAL A 39 46.59 27.23 5.08
N ILE A 40 45.98 27.99 5.72
CA ILE A 40 45.81 29.40 5.47
C ILE A 40 45.76 30.16 6.80
N PRO A 41 46.69 31.08 7.03
CA PRO A 41 46.65 31.97 8.18
C PRO A 41 45.45 32.93 7.97
N PHE A 42 44.37 32.70 8.73
CA PHE A 42 43.25 33.63 8.76
C PHE A 42 43.33 34.38 10.08
N TYR A 43 43.65 35.68 10.00
CA TYR A 43 43.80 36.54 11.18
C TYR A 43 44.74 36.00 12.29
N GLY A 44 45.85 35.33 11.87
CA GLY A 44 46.82 34.81 12.82
C GLY A 44 46.48 33.49 13.48
N ILE A 45 45.37 32.86 13.12
CA ILE A 45 44.95 31.55 13.63
C ILE A 45 45.23 30.51 12.54
N ASN A 46 45.99 29.49 12.88
CA ASN A 46 46.25 28.38 12.02
C ASN A 46 45.17 27.33 12.16
N ILE A 47 44.39 27.11 11.11
CA ILE A 47 43.29 26.13 11.05
C ILE A 47 43.75 24.97 10.16
N ALA A 48 43.68 23.76 10.68
CA ALA A 48 43.95 22.54 9.92
C ALA A 48 42.66 22.00 9.31
N TYR A 49 42.58 21.93 7.98
CA TYR A 49 41.40 21.40 7.29
C TYR A 49 41.33 19.86 7.30
N THR A 50 41.53 19.26 8.48
CA THR A 50 41.50 17.80 8.66
C THR A 50 40.08 17.24 8.74
N ASP A 51 39.13 18.08 9.05
CA ASP A 51 37.73 17.71 9.24
C ASP A 51 37.04 17.25 7.93
N ILE A 52 37.63 17.65 6.76
CA ILE A 52 37.20 17.19 5.43
C ILE A 52 37.08 15.66 5.37
N PHE A 53 38.06 14.94 5.92
CA PHE A 53 38.06 13.48 5.84
C PHE A 53 36.92 12.84 6.61
N ILE A 54 36.53 13.41 7.75
CA ILE A 54 35.39 12.94 8.54
C ILE A 54 34.08 13.28 7.84
N ILE A 55 34.00 14.47 7.27
CA ILE A 55 32.85 14.90 6.47
C ILE A 55 32.65 13.97 5.27
N LEU A 56 33.75 13.59 4.58
CA LEU A 56 33.68 12.63 3.48
C LEU A 56 33.29 11.23 3.95
N ALA A 57 33.88 10.73 5.02
CA ALA A 57 33.52 9.43 5.58
C ALA A 57 32.03 9.34 5.94
N ALA A 58 31.53 10.35 6.65
CA ALA A 58 30.12 10.42 7.06
C ALA A 58 29.16 10.75 5.90
N GLY A 59 29.57 11.63 4.98
CA GLY A 59 28.74 12.04 3.83
C GLY A 59 28.59 10.94 2.79
N ILE A 60 29.66 10.20 2.48
CA ILE A 60 29.66 9.15 1.48
C ILE A 60 29.28 7.79 2.10
N GLY A 61 29.93 7.42 3.20
CA GLY A 61 29.74 6.13 3.87
C GLY A 61 28.64 6.11 4.92
N GLY A 62 28.01 7.26 5.19
CA GLY A 62 26.90 7.38 6.12
C GLY A 62 27.28 7.24 7.59
N LEU A 63 26.29 6.92 8.43
CA LEU A 63 26.43 6.85 9.86
C LEU A 63 27.50 5.83 10.32
N GLU A 64 27.48 4.64 9.73
CA GLU A 64 28.42 3.56 10.11
C GLU A 64 29.87 3.94 9.88
N SER A 65 30.17 4.54 8.71
CA SER A 65 31.51 4.97 8.37
C SER A 65 31.99 6.15 9.21
N GLY A 66 31.08 7.12 9.46
CA GLY A 66 31.36 8.26 10.33
C GLY A 66 31.65 7.85 11.78
N LEU A 67 30.84 6.94 12.34
CA LEU A 67 31.03 6.41 13.68
C LEU A 67 32.33 5.61 13.82
N LEU A 68 32.65 4.77 12.86
CA LEU A 68 33.88 4.01 12.89
C LEU A 68 35.11 4.93 12.82
N SER A 69 35.07 5.96 11.97
CA SER A 69 36.13 7.00 11.94
C SER A 69 36.28 7.69 13.29
N PHE A 70 35.17 8.05 13.91
CA PHE A 70 35.17 8.64 15.25
C PHE A 70 35.84 7.71 16.29
N VAL A 71 35.43 6.41 16.31
CA VAL A 71 35.99 5.45 17.28
C VAL A 71 37.51 5.30 17.11
N ILE A 72 38.00 5.21 15.87
CA ILE A 72 39.44 5.11 15.58
C ILE A 72 40.14 6.37 16.08
N LEU A 73 39.60 7.56 15.81
CA LEU A 73 40.19 8.82 16.26
C LEU A 73 40.15 8.95 17.77
N PHE A 74 39.07 8.51 18.42
CA PHE A 74 38.93 8.50 19.87
C PHE A 74 40.01 7.63 20.53
N ILE A 75 40.20 6.41 20.01
CA ILE A 75 41.28 5.51 20.51
C ILE A 75 42.66 6.11 20.27
N ALA A 76 42.91 6.68 19.11
CA ALA A 76 44.20 7.31 18.80
C ALA A 76 44.50 8.50 19.74
N GLU A 77 43.51 9.32 20.02
CA GLU A 77 43.69 10.47 20.91
C GLU A 77 43.76 10.06 22.39
N PHE A 78 43.04 9.00 22.77
CA PHE A 78 43.12 8.41 24.09
C PHE A 78 44.51 7.87 24.40
N VAL A 79 45.12 7.17 23.45
CA VAL A 79 46.51 6.66 23.58
C VAL A 79 47.51 7.80 23.66
N ARG A 80 47.25 8.89 22.92
CA ARG A 80 48.13 10.07 22.90
C ARG A 80 47.97 10.99 24.12
N SER A 81 46.84 10.91 24.83
CA SER A 81 46.45 11.85 25.89
C SER A 81 47.23 11.69 27.20
N SER A 82 48.37 11.02 27.21
CA SER A 82 49.27 10.95 28.38
C SER A 82 49.70 12.31 28.94
N GLU A 83 49.50 13.39 28.18
CA GLU A 83 49.89 14.77 28.56
C GLU A 83 48.70 15.72 28.86
N GLY A 84 47.46 15.26 28.78
CA GLY A 84 46.30 16.09 29.14
C GLY A 84 45.02 15.72 28.39
N TYR A 85 43.84 15.92 29.05
CA TYR A 85 42.53 15.50 28.54
C TYR A 85 41.93 16.39 27.43
N GLY A 86 42.58 17.52 27.10
CA GLY A 86 42.02 18.50 26.13
C GLY A 86 41.74 17.92 24.73
N GLY A 87 42.63 17.03 24.26
CA GLY A 87 42.45 16.36 22.95
C GLY A 87 41.26 15.41 22.91
N LEU A 88 40.95 14.74 24.01
CA LEU A 88 39.86 13.79 24.13
C LEU A 88 38.50 14.46 23.91
N TYR A 89 38.29 15.64 24.45
CA TYR A 89 37.04 16.39 24.24
C TYR A 89 36.88 16.88 22.80
N ALA A 90 37.99 17.25 22.16
CA ALA A 90 37.95 17.67 20.77
C ALA A 90 37.43 16.57 19.83
N VAL A 91 37.65 15.29 20.18
CA VAL A 91 37.17 14.16 19.35
C VAL A 91 35.65 14.06 19.34
N PHE A 92 34.94 14.49 20.40
CA PHE A 92 33.47 14.50 20.38
C PHE A 92 32.90 15.50 19.38
N ILE A 93 33.66 16.52 19.00
CA ILE A 93 33.31 17.42 17.90
C ILE A 93 33.26 16.67 16.57
N TYR A 94 34.19 15.76 16.33
CA TYR A 94 34.19 14.90 15.15
C TYR A 94 32.98 13.98 15.11
N LEU A 95 32.54 13.50 16.27
CA LEU A 95 31.29 12.75 16.36
C LEU A 95 30.08 13.60 15.93
N LEU A 96 29.98 14.83 16.42
CA LEU A 96 28.90 15.74 16.06
C LEU A 96 28.89 16.06 14.57
N ILE A 97 30.05 16.35 14.00
CA ILE A 97 30.21 16.62 12.55
C ILE A 97 29.78 15.39 11.76
N ALA A 98 30.28 14.21 12.10
CA ALA A 98 29.94 12.96 11.42
C ALA A 98 28.43 12.69 11.44
N LEU A 99 27.79 12.90 12.61
CA LEU A 99 26.34 12.70 12.78
C LEU A 99 25.52 13.68 11.94
N VAL A 100 25.87 14.96 11.95
CA VAL A 100 25.17 16.01 11.17
C VAL A 100 25.31 15.73 9.68
N VAL A 101 26.52 15.45 9.22
CA VAL A 101 26.78 15.19 7.79
C VAL A 101 26.11 13.90 7.31
N ALA A 102 26.20 12.81 8.08
CA ALA A 102 25.51 11.57 7.77
C ALA A 102 24.00 11.79 7.68
N ARG A 103 23.43 12.61 8.57
CA ARG A 103 21.99 12.96 8.53
C ARG A 103 21.62 13.76 7.29
N LEU A 104 22.42 14.74 6.90
CA LEU A 104 22.21 15.53 5.68
C LEU A 104 22.29 14.66 4.43
N ALA A 105 23.25 13.72 4.38
CA ALA A 105 23.37 12.75 3.31
C ALA A 105 22.15 11.83 3.23
N TYR A 106 21.73 11.30 4.38
CA TYR A 106 20.51 10.47 4.49
C TYR A 106 19.25 11.21 4.01
N MET A 107 19.12 12.50 4.34
CA MET A 107 18.02 13.35 3.86
C MET A 107 18.11 13.70 2.37
N GLY A 108 19.14 13.24 1.66
CA GLY A 108 19.36 13.53 0.24
C GLY A 108 19.70 14.99 -0.06
N ARG A 109 20.18 15.76 0.92
CA ARG A 109 20.49 17.18 0.75
C ARG A 109 21.60 17.44 -0.25
N TYR A 110 22.53 16.52 -0.41
CA TYR A 110 23.65 16.64 -1.36
C TYR A 110 23.30 16.33 -2.82
N ARG A 111 22.03 16.08 -3.14
CA ARG A 111 21.61 15.73 -4.51
C ARG A 111 21.32 16.93 -5.40
N ASN A 112 21.01 18.08 -4.81
CA ASN A 112 20.72 19.30 -5.54
C ASN A 112 21.56 20.45 -5.01
N LEU A 113 21.74 21.49 -5.85
CA LEU A 113 22.59 22.63 -5.53
C LEU A 113 22.15 23.36 -4.25
N LEU A 114 20.86 23.63 -4.10
CA LEU A 114 20.31 24.31 -2.91
C LEU A 114 20.53 23.50 -1.64
N GLY A 115 20.31 22.19 -1.69
CA GLY A 115 20.58 21.29 -0.58
C GLY A 115 22.07 21.22 -0.21
N THR A 116 22.96 21.22 -1.20
CA THR A 116 24.42 21.23 -1.00
C THR A 116 24.86 22.56 -0.34
N LEU A 117 24.35 23.70 -0.81
CA LEU A 117 24.62 25.00 -0.19
C LEU A 117 24.11 25.08 1.24
N TYR A 118 22.87 24.61 1.48
CA TYR A 118 22.33 24.52 2.84
C TYR A 118 23.21 23.63 3.75
N SER A 119 23.64 22.48 3.23
CA SER A 119 24.50 21.55 4.00
C SER A 119 25.87 22.18 4.29
N SER A 120 26.48 22.87 3.33
CA SER A 120 27.73 23.59 3.53
C SER A 120 27.62 24.65 4.63
N LEU A 121 26.54 25.43 4.60
CA LEU A 121 26.30 26.47 5.60
C LEU A 121 26.11 25.88 7.00
N LEU A 122 25.32 24.81 7.12
CA LEU A 122 25.07 24.15 8.39
C LEU A 122 26.34 23.52 8.97
N VAL A 123 27.13 22.84 8.12
CA VAL A 123 28.42 22.25 8.52
C VAL A 123 29.41 23.34 8.96
N ALA A 124 29.47 24.47 8.24
CA ALA A 124 30.32 25.61 8.64
C ALA A 124 29.93 26.19 10.00
N ILE A 125 28.63 26.29 10.31
CA ILE A 125 28.15 26.72 11.63
C ILE A 125 28.58 25.72 12.71
N VAL A 126 28.40 24.43 12.47
CA VAL A 126 28.81 23.38 13.41
C VAL A 126 30.30 23.42 13.68
N LEU A 127 31.11 23.54 12.63
CA LEU A 127 32.57 23.68 12.76
C LEU A 127 32.96 24.94 13.56
N ALA A 128 32.38 26.09 13.22
CA ALA A 128 32.68 27.37 13.88
C ALA A 128 32.34 27.34 15.38
N VAL A 129 31.16 26.80 15.72
CA VAL A 129 30.73 26.62 17.13
C VAL A 129 31.67 25.63 17.84
N SER A 130 32.01 24.54 17.19
CA SER A 130 32.91 23.52 17.73
C SER A 130 34.30 24.09 18.02
N TRP A 131 34.86 24.86 17.09
CA TRP A 131 36.16 25.51 17.30
C TRP A 131 36.08 26.59 18.38
N LEU A 132 35.00 27.37 18.43
CA LEU A 132 34.81 28.33 19.52
C LEU A 132 34.85 27.64 20.88
N VAL A 133 34.08 26.55 21.04
CA VAL A 133 34.06 25.78 22.28
C VAL A 133 35.44 25.19 22.60
N THR A 134 36.11 24.63 21.60
CA THR A 134 37.47 24.07 21.78
C THR A 134 38.44 25.13 22.28
N PHE A 135 38.50 26.28 21.64
CA PHE A 135 39.46 27.33 21.98
C PHE A 135 39.11 28.05 23.29
N THR A 136 37.83 28.21 23.61
CA THR A 136 37.42 28.95 24.84
C THR A 136 37.36 28.08 26.10
N VAL A 137 37.10 26.78 25.91
CA VAL A 137 36.80 25.88 27.05
C VAL A 137 37.87 24.82 27.25
N LEU A 138 38.41 24.25 26.16
CA LEU A 138 39.28 23.07 26.24
C LEU A 138 40.76 23.38 26.32
N ILE A 139 41.21 24.55 25.92
CA ILE A 139 42.63 24.94 25.90
C ILE A 139 42.81 26.22 26.79
N PRO A 140 42.84 26.09 28.10
CA PRO A 140 43.14 27.23 28.94
C PRO A 140 44.63 27.28 29.28
N GLY A 141 45.27 28.33 28.86
CA GLY A 141 46.65 28.68 29.30
C GLY A 141 46.73 30.19 29.49
N GLU A 142 47.46 30.64 30.49
CA GLU A 142 47.67 32.07 30.77
C GLU A 142 48.30 32.81 29.54
N GLU A 143 49.04 32.12 28.69
CA GLU A 143 49.59 32.66 27.45
C GLU A 143 48.55 32.85 26.33
N THR A 144 47.36 32.25 26.45
CA THR A 144 46.32 32.28 25.43
C THR A 144 45.34 33.46 25.59
N GLU A 145 45.29 34.11 26.73
CA GLU A 145 44.38 35.24 26.97
C GLU A 145 44.59 36.41 25.96
N ASN A 146 45.80 36.62 25.53
CA ASN A 146 46.12 37.67 24.54
C ASN A 146 45.86 37.28 23.09
N VAL A 147 45.76 35.99 22.78
CA VAL A 147 45.52 35.51 21.41
C VAL A 147 44.00 35.51 21.10
N TYR A 148 43.17 35.35 22.09
CA TYR A 148 41.73 35.13 21.92
C TYR A 148 40.83 36.37 22.06
N THR A 149 41.37 37.55 22.45
CA THR A 149 40.62 38.80 22.52
C THR A 149 39.96 39.25 21.19
N GLY A 150 40.35 38.64 20.06
CA GLY A 150 39.76 38.88 18.77
C GLY A 150 38.92 37.73 18.17
N LEU A 151 38.73 36.62 18.92
CA LEU A 151 37.95 35.48 18.48
C LEU A 151 36.46 35.81 18.51
N SER A 152 35.87 35.94 17.32
CA SER A 152 34.43 36.07 17.15
C SER A 152 33.90 34.85 16.42
N LEU A 153 32.67 34.41 16.76
CA LEU A 153 31.97 33.31 16.06
C LEU A 153 31.94 33.56 14.54
N TRP A 154 31.80 34.81 14.13
CA TRP A 154 31.79 35.20 12.73
C TRP A 154 33.12 34.92 12.00
N ARG A 155 34.24 35.19 12.64
CA ARG A 155 35.57 34.91 12.07
C ARG A 155 35.81 33.40 11.92
N LEU A 156 35.44 32.64 12.95
CA LEU A 156 35.54 31.18 12.91
C LEU A 156 34.61 30.59 11.84
N PHE A 157 33.42 31.14 11.69
CA PHE A 157 32.49 30.75 10.63
C PHE A 157 33.07 31.04 9.23
N LEU A 158 33.64 32.20 9.00
CA LEU A 158 34.30 32.52 7.73
C LEU A 158 35.48 31.58 7.45
N GLY A 159 36.25 31.22 8.47
CA GLY A 159 37.32 30.24 8.38
C GLY A 159 36.85 28.82 8.05
N ALA A 160 35.67 28.42 8.56
CA ALA A 160 35.09 27.08 8.32
C ALA A 160 34.41 26.95 6.95
N LEU A 161 34.01 28.07 6.32
CA LEU A 161 33.29 28.07 5.05
C LEU A 161 34.02 27.35 3.90
N PRO A 162 35.32 27.61 3.62
CA PRO A 162 36.02 26.96 2.51
C PRO A 162 36.04 25.43 2.67
N GLU A 163 36.31 24.94 3.88
CA GLU A 163 36.36 23.51 4.18
C GLU A 163 35.00 22.85 4.04
N SER A 164 33.97 23.47 4.58
CA SER A 164 32.61 22.93 4.50
C SER A 164 32.04 22.96 3.09
N ILE A 165 32.34 24.00 2.28
CA ILE A 165 31.97 24.07 0.88
C ILE A 165 32.67 22.98 0.09
N LEU A 166 34.01 22.87 0.24
CA LEU A 166 34.80 21.89 -0.49
C LEU A 166 34.34 20.47 -0.20
N SER A 167 34.20 20.11 1.06
CA SER A 167 33.75 18.77 1.48
C SER A 167 32.33 18.47 1.03
N SER A 168 31.41 19.43 1.18
CA SER A 168 30.02 19.24 0.73
C SER A 168 29.90 19.10 -0.78
N VAL A 169 30.69 19.84 -1.54
CA VAL A 169 30.76 19.70 -3.01
C VAL A 169 31.31 18.33 -3.37
N MET A 170 32.37 17.85 -2.71
CA MET A 170 32.92 16.51 -2.95
C MET A 170 31.87 15.41 -2.68
N VAL A 171 31.13 15.50 -1.60
CA VAL A 171 30.02 14.58 -1.30
C VAL A 171 28.93 14.67 -2.39
N ALA A 172 28.57 15.87 -2.81
CA ALA A 172 27.57 16.07 -3.87
C ALA A 172 28.03 15.51 -5.22
N LEU A 173 29.31 15.70 -5.59
CA LEU A 173 29.89 15.12 -6.80
C LEU A 173 29.88 13.59 -6.75
N PHE A 174 30.18 13.01 -5.60
CA PHE A 174 30.06 11.57 -5.42
C PHE A 174 28.63 11.09 -5.71
N PHE A 175 27.61 11.71 -5.12
CA PHE A 175 26.22 11.32 -5.36
C PHE A 175 25.76 11.57 -6.80
N ARG A 176 26.36 12.51 -7.49
CA ARG A 176 26.03 12.81 -8.89
C ARG A 176 26.70 11.86 -9.89
N PHE A 177 27.97 11.57 -9.71
CA PHE A 177 28.78 10.90 -10.73
C PHE A 177 29.18 9.46 -10.40
N ALA A 178 29.16 9.04 -9.14
CA ALA A 178 29.50 7.67 -8.80
C ALA A 178 28.48 6.68 -9.41
N PRO A 179 28.94 5.52 -9.94
CA PRO A 179 28.04 4.46 -10.40
C PRO A 179 27.07 4.01 -9.29
N ASP A 180 25.84 3.64 -9.66
CA ASP A 180 24.82 3.24 -8.67
C ASP A 180 25.25 2.04 -7.82
N LYS A 181 26.03 1.12 -8.40
CA LYS A 181 26.62 -0.01 -7.66
C LYS A 181 27.54 0.46 -6.54
N VAL A 182 28.34 1.51 -6.78
CA VAL A 182 29.27 2.08 -5.79
C VAL A 182 28.49 2.88 -4.74
N LYS A 183 27.50 3.66 -5.16
CA LYS A 183 26.59 4.37 -4.24
C LYS A 183 25.86 3.39 -3.32
N TYR A 184 25.43 2.25 -3.84
CA TYR A 184 24.76 1.21 -3.05
C TYR A 184 25.70 0.56 -2.03
N GLN A 185 26.96 0.34 -2.39
CA GLN A 185 27.95 -0.28 -1.47
C GLN A 185 28.46 0.67 -0.39
N LEU A 186 28.69 1.93 -0.74
CA LEU A 186 29.22 2.94 0.17
C LEU A 186 28.11 3.79 0.80
N GLY A 187 26.99 3.94 0.11
CA GLY A 187 25.95 4.89 0.48
C GLY A 187 25.23 4.53 1.75
N SER A 188 25.09 5.51 2.59
CA SER A 188 24.14 5.51 3.69
C SER A 188 22.75 5.26 3.17
N GLY A 189 22.18 4.13 3.53
CA GLY A 189 20.76 3.83 3.56
C GLY A 189 19.87 4.55 2.55
N TRP A 190 20.02 4.21 1.31
CA TRP A 190 19.30 4.79 0.20
C TRP A 190 17.96 4.12 -0.02
N VAL A 191 17.18 4.02 1.01
CA VAL A 191 15.90 3.36 0.91
C VAL A 191 14.79 4.32 1.22
N TYR A 192 13.99 4.54 0.20
CA TYR A 192 12.61 5.01 0.28
C TYR A 192 12.34 6.44 0.71
N THR A 193 12.68 7.36 -0.16
CA THR A 193 11.90 8.60 -0.26
C THR A 193 11.24 8.69 -1.62
N SER A 194 10.54 7.65 -2.04
CA SER A 194 9.68 7.76 -3.19
C SER A 194 8.35 8.39 -2.77
N GLY A 195 8.14 9.54 -3.24
CA GLY A 195 6.86 9.85 -3.87
C GLY A 195 5.84 10.65 -3.09
N ARG A 196 5.61 10.60 -1.79
CA ARG A 196 4.49 11.34 -1.19
C ARG A 196 4.94 12.46 -0.24
N LYS A 197 4.53 13.70 -0.58
CA LYS A 197 4.83 14.92 0.21
C LYS A 197 4.21 14.92 1.61
N ASP A 198 3.09 14.24 1.81
CA ASP A 198 2.34 14.28 3.07
C ASP A 198 2.92 13.38 4.17
N GLY A 199 3.44 12.20 3.83
CA GLY A 199 4.14 11.34 4.78
C GLY A 199 5.40 12.00 5.35
N ARG A 200 6.16 12.72 4.54
CA ARG A 200 7.39 13.42 4.97
C ARG A 200 7.16 14.42 6.10
N ARG A 201 6.04 15.12 6.14
CA ARG A 201 5.76 16.12 7.19
C ARG A 201 5.53 15.45 8.55
N ARG A 202 4.80 14.35 8.62
CA ARG A 202 4.53 13.64 9.90
C ARG A 202 5.81 13.06 10.49
N PHE A 203 6.65 12.44 9.69
CA PHE A 203 7.91 11.84 10.12
C PHE A 203 8.96 12.87 10.52
N PHE A 204 9.01 14.00 9.83
CA PHE A 204 9.86 15.12 10.21
C PHE A 204 9.51 15.66 11.60
N VAL A 205 8.22 15.78 11.92
CA VAL A 205 7.74 16.26 13.22
C VAL A 205 8.11 15.29 14.34
N LEU A 206 7.97 13.96 14.14
CA LEU A 206 8.34 12.96 15.13
C LEU A 206 9.86 12.99 15.39
N GLY A 207 10.66 12.99 14.34
CA GLY A 207 12.11 13.08 14.45
C GLY A 207 12.58 14.36 15.16
N LEU A 208 11.95 15.48 14.85
CA LEU A 208 12.26 16.76 15.52
C LEU A 208 11.89 16.74 17.01
N ARG A 209 10.74 16.16 17.37
CA ARG A 209 10.33 16.00 18.78
C ARG A 209 11.30 15.11 19.56
N LEU A 210 11.74 14.00 18.97
CA LEU A 210 12.72 13.11 19.61
C LEU A 210 14.07 13.80 19.81
N ILE A 211 14.55 14.55 18.81
CA ILE A 211 15.78 15.34 18.93
C ILE A 211 15.63 16.39 20.05
N ALA A 212 14.51 17.11 20.10
CA ALA A 212 14.25 18.10 21.13
C ALA A 212 14.18 17.46 22.53
N LEU A 213 13.56 16.28 22.66
CA LEU A 213 13.49 15.55 23.91
C LEU A 213 14.88 15.09 24.37
N SER A 214 15.65 14.45 23.48
CA SER A 214 17.02 14.00 23.79
C SER A 214 17.95 15.17 24.16
N LEU A 215 17.77 16.32 23.52
CA LEU A 215 18.52 17.53 23.88
C LEU A 215 18.11 18.06 25.24
N ALA A 216 16.82 18.08 25.56
CA ALA A 216 16.32 18.49 26.87
C ALA A 216 16.82 17.56 27.98
N GLU A 217 16.82 16.25 27.76
CA GLU A 217 17.40 15.27 28.69
C GLU A 217 18.90 15.49 28.91
N ALA A 218 19.66 15.69 27.82
CA ALA A 218 21.09 15.98 27.91
C ALA A 218 21.37 17.26 28.71
N LEU A 219 20.60 18.32 28.46
CA LEU A 219 20.72 19.58 29.21
C LEU A 219 20.38 19.40 30.71
N LEU A 220 19.32 18.64 31.00
CA LEU A 220 18.93 18.35 32.38
C LEU A 220 20.02 17.56 33.12
N LEU A 221 20.55 16.50 32.49
CA LEU A 221 21.64 15.71 33.09
C LEU A 221 22.89 16.55 33.36
N VAL A 222 23.24 17.44 32.41
CA VAL A 222 24.38 18.35 32.61
C VAL A 222 24.12 19.34 33.74
N ALA A 223 22.94 19.92 33.84
CA ALA A 223 22.57 20.82 34.93
C ALA A 223 22.66 20.12 36.28
N VAL A 224 22.13 18.90 36.39
CA VAL A 224 22.22 18.08 37.60
C VAL A 224 23.69 17.77 37.94
N ALA A 225 24.49 17.37 36.98
CA ALA A 225 25.91 17.05 37.18
C ALA A 225 26.72 18.26 37.66
N VAL A 226 26.44 19.45 37.11
CA VAL A 226 27.07 20.71 37.55
C VAL A 226 26.72 21.02 39.02
N VAL A 227 25.44 20.88 39.39
CA VAL A 227 25.00 21.10 40.79
C VAL A 227 25.63 20.10 41.73
N VAL A 228 25.64 18.82 41.40
CA VAL A 228 26.26 17.75 42.19
C VAL A 228 27.77 17.99 42.37
N SER A 229 28.45 18.34 41.26
CA SER A 229 29.89 18.68 41.33
C SER A 229 30.15 19.86 42.25
N SER A 230 29.31 20.90 42.21
CA SER A 230 29.44 22.07 43.07
C SER A 230 29.19 21.76 44.55
N ILE A 231 28.25 20.86 44.86
CA ILE A 231 27.99 20.35 46.22
C ILE A 231 29.22 19.58 46.72
N PHE A 232 29.80 18.74 45.87
CA PHE A 232 30.97 17.95 46.19
C PHE A 232 32.19 18.84 46.47
N GLU A 233 32.40 19.89 45.67
CA GLU A 233 33.44 20.89 45.87
C GLU A 233 33.24 21.66 47.19
N ALA A 234 32.00 22.08 47.49
CA ALA A 234 31.69 22.72 48.78
C ALA A 234 32.02 21.80 49.95
N THR A 235 31.68 20.52 49.87
CA THR A 235 31.95 19.53 50.91
C THR A 235 33.45 19.29 51.06
N ALA A 236 34.19 19.17 49.97
CA ALA A 236 35.64 18.97 49.98
C ALA A 236 36.39 20.16 50.59
N THR A 237 35.91 21.38 50.36
CA THR A 237 36.48 22.62 50.92
C THR A 237 35.94 22.95 52.30
N ARG A 238 35.15 22.09 52.92
CA ARG A 238 34.48 22.31 54.24
C ARG A 238 33.61 23.56 54.28
N ASN A 239 33.10 23.99 53.11
CA ASN A 239 32.16 25.10 53.02
C ASN A 239 30.72 24.58 52.96
N THR A 240 29.78 25.41 53.45
CA THR A 240 28.36 25.11 53.25
C THR A 240 27.97 25.45 51.81
N PHE A 241 27.26 24.53 51.11
CA PHE A 241 26.72 24.82 49.77
C PHE A 241 25.63 25.89 49.89
N THR A 242 25.90 27.08 49.37
CA THR A 242 24.99 28.21 49.34
C THR A 242 24.92 28.75 47.92
N PHE A 243 23.86 29.49 47.60
CA PHE A 243 23.73 30.14 46.28
C PHE A 243 24.90 31.12 46.03
N THR A 244 25.39 31.79 47.07
CA THR A 244 26.55 32.69 46.98
C THR A 244 27.84 31.93 46.69
N PHE A 245 28.04 30.75 47.26
CA PHE A 245 29.16 29.85 46.95
C PHE A 245 29.11 29.41 45.49
N PHE A 246 27.94 28.97 45.04
CA PHE A 246 27.73 28.58 43.64
C PHE A 246 28.01 29.73 42.67
N MET A 247 27.51 30.91 42.97
CA MET A 247 27.75 32.11 42.16
C MET A 247 29.19 32.62 42.18
N ALA A 248 29.91 32.42 43.27
CA ALA A 248 31.34 32.75 43.34
C ALA A 248 32.19 31.89 42.39
N GLY A 249 31.80 30.59 42.22
CA GLY A 249 32.43 29.65 41.31
C GLY A 249 31.81 29.60 39.90
N TRP A 250 30.91 30.53 39.52
CA TRP A 250 30.09 30.41 38.32
C TRP A 250 30.86 30.16 37.01
N LYS A 251 32.05 30.76 36.86
CA LYS A 251 32.91 30.56 35.67
C LYS A 251 33.37 29.10 35.57
N ASN A 252 33.79 28.50 36.69
CA ASN A 252 34.20 27.09 36.72
C ASN A 252 33.01 26.15 36.46
N HIS A 253 31.86 26.45 37.07
CA HIS A 253 30.62 25.68 36.83
C HIS A 253 30.14 25.77 35.41
N LEU A 254 30.17 26.97 34.80
CA LEU A 254 29.85 27.16 33.37
C LEU A 254 30.79 26.35 32.47
N ARG A 255 32.11 26.41 32.78
CA ARG A 255 33.12 25.66 32.04
C ARG A 255 32.87 24.15 32.12
N MET A 256 32.63 23.63 33.33
CA MET A 256 32.30 22.20 33.53
C MET A 256 31.03 21.81 32.79
N GLY A 257 29.99 22.65 32.85
CA GLY A 257 28.74 22.42 32.11
C GLY A 257 28.96 22.37 30.62
N LEU A 258 29.75 23.29 30.05
CA LEU A 258 30.08 23.29 28.62
C LEU A 258 30.89 22.06 28.22
N LEU A 259 31.86 21.62 29.04
CA LEU A 259 32.60 20.39 28.80
C LEU A 259 31.70 19.16 28.77
N MET A 260 30.78 19.05 29.72
CA MET A 260 29.81 17.95 29.76
C MET A 260 28.86 17.99 28.55
N LEU A 261 28.41 19.17 28.11
CA LEU A 261 27.58 19.33 26.93
C LEU A 261 28.28 18.88 25.64
N CYS A 262 29.58 19.15 25.50
CA CYS A 262 30.36 18.70 24.36
C CYS A 262 30.33 17.19 24.17
N ALA A 263 30.18 16.40 25.23
CA ALA A 263 30.02 14.95 25.15
C ALA A 263 28.55 14.53 25.12
N ALA A 264 27.72 15.12 25.97
CA ALA A 264 26.31 14.71 26.12
C ALA A 264 25.47 14.96 24.88
N VAL A 265 25.63 16.11 24.21
CA VAL A 265 24.86 16.44 23.00
C VAL A 265 25.14 15.48 21.84
N PRO A 266 26.40 15.20 21.46
CA PRO A 266 26.68 14.21 20.42
C PRO A 266 26.19 12.80 20.78
N ILE A 267 26.32 12.37 22.03
CA ILE A 267 25.84 11.06 22.47
C ILE A 267 24.31 10.97 22.39
N ALA A 268 23.60 11.97 22.90
CA ALA A 268 22.14 12.03 22.81
C ALA A 268 21.66 12.03 21.35
N TYR A 269 22.33 12.80 20.50
CA TYR A 269 22.02 12.83 19.08
C TYR A 269 22.32 11.48 18.39
N LEU A 270 23.42 10.81 18.76
CA LEU A 270 23.75 9.46 18.28
C LEU A 270 22.65 8.46 18.64
N LEU A 271 22.23 8.42 19.91
CA LEU A 271 21.18 7.54 20.37
C LEU A 271 19.87 7.79 19.60
N ASN A 272 19.54 9.05 19.37
CA ASN A 272 18.39 9.42 18.54
C ASN A 272 18.53 8.91 17.10
N GLN A 273 19.72 9.02 16.48
CA GLN A 273 19.95 8.51 15.13
C GLN A 273 19.84 6.98 15.07
N LEU A 274 20.35 6.27 16.06
CA LEU A 274 20.21 4.81 16.17
C LEU A 274 18.73 4.42 16.28
N LEU A 275 17.97 5.08 17.15
CA LEU A 275 16.54 4.86 17.30
C LEU A 275 15.79 5.12 15.99
N MET A 276 16.14 6.20 15.28
CA MET A 276 15.53 6.51 13.98
C MET A 276 15.81 5.44 12.92
N VAL A 277 17.04 4.95 12.86
CA VAL A 277 17.47 3.99 11.83
C VAL A 277 16.94 2.59 12.12
N TYR A 278 17.07 2.13 13.35
CA TYR A 278 16.78 0.72 13.69
C TYR A 278 15.32 0.48 14.11
N VAL A 279 14.62 1.51 14.58
CA VAL A 279 13.23 1.35 15.05
C VAL A 279 12.24 2.13 14.22
N ILE A 280 12.41 3.45 14.12
CA ILE A 280 11.38 4.32 13.56
C ILE A 280 11.24 4.15 12.03
N ASN A 281 12.36 4.13 11.31
CA ASN A 281 12.32 4.00 9.85
C ASN A 281 11.73 2.66 9.38
N PRO A 282 12.09 1.49 9.95
CA PRO A 282 11.45 0.23 9.61
C PRO A 282 9.95 0.22 9.85
N ILE A 283 9.49 0.72 11.01
CA ILE A 283 8.06 0.81 11.33
C ILE A 283 7.33 1.72 10.34
N ASN A 284 7.93 2.87 10.01
CA ASN A 284 7.36 3.79 9.03
C ASN A 284 7.30 3.19 7.62
N ALA A 285 8.30 2.42 7.22
CA ALA A 285 8.31 1.73 5.94
C ALA A 285 7.20 0.68 5.87
N MET A 286 6.99 -0.08 6.95
CA MET A 286 5.88 -1.03 7.06
C MET A 286 4.53 -0.33 6.99
N SER A 287 4.35 0.76 7.76
CA SER A 287 3.11 1.54 7.76
C SER A 287 2.80 2.11 6.37
N PHE A 288 3.81 2.67 5.69
CA PHE A 288 3.65 3.19 4.33
C PHE A 288 3.25 2.12 3.32
N LEU A 289 3.85 0.93 3.41
CA LEU A 289 3.48 -0.21 2.56
C LEU A 289 2.05 -0.66 2.79
N MET A 290 1.62 -0.69 4.06
CA MET A 290 0.24 -1.06 4.39
C MET A 290 -0.75 -0.03 3.86
N ASP A 291 -0.47 1.27 4.05
CA ASP A 291 -1.31 2.33 3.50
C ASP A 291 -1.43 2.23 1.97
N GLN A 292 -0.30 1.98 1.27
CA GLN A 292 -0.32 1.79 -0.18
C GLN A 292 -1.10 0.53 -0.58
N TYR A 293 -0.90 -0.57 0.13
CA TYR A 293 -1.58 -1.84 -0.13
C TYR A 293 -3.11 -1.71 -0.03
N PHE A 294 -3.63 -0.94 0.93
CA PHE A 294 -5.06 -0.73 1.10
C PHE A 294 -5.66 0.36 0.20
N GLU A 295 -4.82 1.26 -0.35
CA GLU A 295 -5.26 2.30 -1.29
C GLU A 295 -5.32 1.82 -2.75
N GLU A 296 -4.69 0.70 -3.11
CA GLU A 296 -4.75 0.12 -4.44
C GLU A 296 -6.11 -0.53 -4.70
N ASP A 297 -6.62 -0.37 -5.94
CA ASP A 297 -7.85 -1.03 -6.35
C ASP A 297 -7.74 -2.55 -6.18
N GLU A 298 -8.80 -3.17 -5.72
CA GLU A 298 -8.86 -4.60 -5.40
C GLU A 298 -8.47 -5.50 -6.59
N LYS A 299 -8.71 -5.05 -7.83
CA LYS A 299 -8.36 -5.75 -9.06
C LYS A 299 -6.87 -5.67 -9.45
N GLU A 300 -6.17 -4.62 -8.99
CA GLU A 300 -4.75 -4.37 -9.31
C GLU A 300 -3.83 -4.71 -8.13
N ARG A 301 -4.40 -5.02 -6.97
CA ARG A 301 -3.67 -5.28 -5.73
C ARG A 301 -2.82 -6.55 -5.86
N ASP A 302 -1.50 -6.39 -5.80
CA ASP A 302 -0.60 -7.54 -5.67
C ASP A 302 -0.84 -8.21 -4.31
N ARG A 303 -1.07 -9.51 -4.30
CA ARG A 303 -1.41 -10.31 -3.10
C ARG A 303 -0.24 -10.52 -2.15
N ARG A 304 0.91 -9.97 -2.48
CA ARG A 304 2.12 -10.02 -1.65
C ARG A 304 2.66 -8.62 -1.45
N LEU A 305 2.97 -8.31 -0.20
CA LEU A 305 3.70 -7.09 0.10
C LEU A 305 5.07 -7.13 -0.57
N PRO A 306 5.53 -6.00 -1.16
CA PRO A 306 6.91 -5.87 -1.63
C PRO A 306 7.89 -6.17 -0.50
N GLU A 307 9.00 -6.86 -0.83
CA GLU A 307 10.04 -7.13 0.16
C GLU A 307 10.74 -5.84 0.57
N LEU A 308 10.71 -5.55 1.88
CA LEU A 308 11.53 -4.51 2.51
C LEU A 308 12.81 -5.12 3.06
N ASP A 309 13.90 -4.35 2.98
CA ASP A 309 15.19 -4.72 3.58
C ASP A 309 15.18 -4.42 5.10
N ILE A 310 14.42 -5.21 5.84
CA ILE A 310 14.34 -5.11 7.30
C ILE A 310 14.99 -6.35 7.90
N HIS A 311 16.26 -6.21 8.29
CA HIS A 311 17.08 -7.25 8.91
C HIS A 311 17.68 -6.71 10.22
N THR A 312 16.80 -6.46 11.19
CA THR A 312 17.21 -5.93 12.50
C THR A 312 17.59 -7.05 13.48
N GLY A 313 17.17 -8.28 13.22
CA GLY A 313 17.43 -9.44 14.07
C GLY A 313 16.62 -9.45 15.38
N ASP A 314 15.63 -8.58 15.52
CA ASP A 314 14.86 -8.31 16.74
C ASP A 314 13.33 -8.41 16.51
N GLU A 315 12.55 -7.83 17.44
CA GLU A 315 11.09 -7.80 17.39
C GLU A 315 10.55 -7.06 16.15
N ILE A 316 11.28 -6.09 15.61
CA ILE A 316 10.89 -5.32 14.43
C ILE A 316 10.89 -6.22 13.18
N GLU A 317 11.93 -7.03 13.01
CA GLU A 317 11.98 -8.01 11.92
C GLU A 317 10.89 -9.06 12.05
N ARG A 318 10.65 -9.58 13.28
CA ARG A 318 9.55 -10.52 13.53
C ARG A 318 8.18 -9.91 13.25
N LEU A 319 7.98 -8.64 13.59
CA LEU A 319 6.75 -7.91 13.26
C LEU A 319 6.54 -7.83 11.74
N TYR A 320 7.61 -7.50 11.00
CA TYR A 320 7.55 -7.45 9.54
C TYR A 320 7.22 -8.81 8.91
N GLN A 321 7.88 -9.88 9.36
CA GLN A 321 7.61 -11.25 8.89
C GLN A 321 6.16 -11.68 9.21
N SER A 322 5.66 -11.33 10.39
CA SER A 322 4.28 -11.61 10.79
C SER A 322 3.28 -10.84 9.93
N LEU A 323 3.60 -9.61 9.57
CA LEU A 323 2.78 -8.77 8.69
C LEU A 323 2.74 -9.35 7.27
N GLN A 324 3.88 -9.74 6.71
CA GLN A 324 3.96 -10.39 5.40
C GLN A 324 3.14 -11.68 5.37
N LYS A 325 3.27 -12.50 6.42
CA LYS A 325 2.49 -13.73 6.55
C LYS A 325 0.99 -13.45 6.62
N MET A 326 0.57 -12.47 7.43
CA MET A 326 -0.85 -12.10 7.58
C MET A 326 -1.46 -11.65 6.24
N VAL A 327 -0.75 -10.83 5.47
CA VAL A 327 -1.24 -10.38 4.15
C VAL A 327 -1.30 -11.53 3.16
N GLY A 328 -0.32 -12.44 3.17
CA GLY A 328 -0.34 -13.66 2.37
C GLY A 328 -1.52 -14.57 2.72
N ASP A 329 -1.70 -14.87 4.01
CA ASP A 329 -2.79 -15.72 4.51
C ASP A 329 -4.18 -15.10 4.19
N MET A 330 -4.29 -13.77 4.24
CA MET A 330 -5.51 -13.03 3.86
C MET A 330 -5.78 -13.14 2.35
N GLY A 331 -4.76 -13.01 1.51
CA GLY A 331 -4.87 -13.22 0.07
C GLY A 331 -5.38 -14.63 -0.27
N ASP A 332 -4.78 -15.64 0.32
CA ASP A 332 -5.18 -17.04 0.15
C ASP A 332 -6.61 -17.31 0.67
N TYR A 333 -7.03 -16.60 1.72
CA TYR A 333 -8.40 -16.70 2.26
C TYR A 333 -9.41 -16.10 1.28
N ILE A 334 -9.15 -14.91 0.74
CA ILE A 334 -10.01 -14.25 -0.25
C ILE A 334 -10.16 -15.14 -1.48
N ASP A 335 -9.07 -15.73 -1.99
CA ASP A 335 -9.13 -16.65 -3.12
C ASP A 335 -10.02 -17.85 -2.87
N ARG A 336 -9.93 -18.43 -1.70
CA ARG A 336 -10.79 -19.56 -1.32
C ARG A 336 -12.26 -19.16 -1.27
N VAL A 337 -12.57 -17.99 -0.68
CA VAL A 337 -13.95 -17.50 -0.62
C VAL A 337 -14.52 -17.27 -2.02
N LEU A 338 -13.76 -16.62 -2.90
CA LEU A 338 -14.17 -16.39 -4.29
C LEU A 338 -14.33 -17.70 -5.08
N ASP A 339 -13.47 -18.69 -4.85
CA ASP A 339 -13.59 -19.99 -5.50
C ASP A 339 -14.81 -20.77 -4.97
N GLU A 340 -15.08 -20.73 -3.67
CA GLU A 340 -16.28 -21.30 -3.06
C GLU A 340 -17.55 -20.63 -3.57
N GLU A 341 -17.55 -19.31 -3.70
CA GLU A 341 -18.68 -18.56 -4.24
C GLU A 341 -18.97 -18.96 -5.69
N ARG A 342 -17.92 -19.04 -6.53
CA ARG A 342 -18.05 -19.52 -7.93
C ARG A 342 -18.59 -20.94 -7.99
N LYS A 343 -18.07 -21.85 -7.18
CA LYS A 343 -18.54 -23.24 -7.10
C LYS A 343 -20.00 -23.31 -6.69
N SER A 344 -20.41 -22.51 -5.70
CA SER A 344 -21.79 -22.43 -5.23
C SER A 344 -22.72 -21.93 -6.35
N ALA A 345 -22.33 -20.87 -7.07
CA ALA A 345 -23.08 -20.36 -8.21
C ALA A 345 -23.24 -21.41 -9.32
N HIS A 346 -22.15 -22.11 -9.68
CA HIS A 346 -22.21 -23.17 -10.68
C HIS A 346 -23.08 -24.36 -10.24
N LEU A 347 -23.01 -24.75 -8.97
CA LEU A 347 -23.87 -25.81 -8.43
C LEU A 347 -25.34 -25.40 -8.49
N THR A 348 -25.69 -24.18 -8.10
CA THR A 348 -27.05 -23.66 -8.14
C THR A 348 -27.58 -23.65 -9.56
N GLN A 349 -26.82 -23.15 -10.52
CA GLN A 349 -27.19 -23.17 -11.94
C GLN A 349 -27.37 -24.63 -12.44
N GLY A 350 -26.45 -25.52 -12.08
CA GLY A 350 -26.55 -26.94 -12.43
C GLY A 350 -27.82 -27.61 -11.89
N PHE A 351 -28.22 -27.28 -10.65
CA PHE A 351 -29.46 -27.77 -10.05
C PHE A 351 -30.70 -27.25 -10.80
N MET A 352 -30.73 -25.98 -11.16
CA MET A 352 -31.87 -25.39 -11.90
C MET A 352 -32.03 -26.09 -13.27
N ILE A 353 -30.93 -26.30 -13.98
CA ILE A 353 -30.93 -27.00 -15.26
C ILE A 353 -31.39 -28.47 -15.07
N ALA A 354 -30.90 -29.14 -14.04
CA ALA A 354 -31.29 -30.53 -13.74
C ALA A 354 -32.79 -30.65 -13.42
N LEU A 355 -33.34 -29.70 -12.64
CA LEU A 355 -34.76 -29.63 -12.33
C LEU A 355 -35.60 -29.40 -13.60
N ALA A 356 -35.21 -28.45 -14.44
CA ALA A 356 -35.88 -28.19 -15.72
C ALA A 356 -35.87 -29.43 -16.61
N LYS A 357 -34.71 -30.09 -16.74
CA LYS A 357 -34.59 -31.34 -17.50
C LYS A 357 -35.45 -32.49 -16.94
N ALA A 358 -35.58 -32.57 -15.61
CA ALA A 358 -36.42 -33.57 -14.95
C ALA A 358 -37.92 -33.34 -15.27
N VAL A 359 -38.33 -32.07 -15.31
CA VAL A 359 -39.71 -31.71 -15.69
C VAL A 359 -39.95 -31.94 -17.17
N ASP A 360 -39.01 -31.52 -18.04
CA ASP A 360 -39.06 -31.80 -19.47
C ASP A 360 -39.13 -33.32 -19.77
N ALA A 361 -38.41 -34.15 -19.01
CA ALA A 361 -38.43 -35.61 -19.18
C ALA A 361 -39.79 -36.26 -18.84
N LYS A 362 -40.61 -35.60 -18.01
CA LYS A 362 -41.97 -36.06 -17.66
C LYS A 362 -42.94 -35.89 -18.86
N ASP A 363 -42.69 -34.89 -19.69
CA ASP A 363 -43.44 -34.63 -20.94
C ASP A 363 -42.60 -35.08 -22.11
N ARG A 364 -42.98 -36.20 -22.75
CA ARG A 364 -42.22 -36.86 -23.83
C ARG A 364 -41.92 -35.97 -25.04
N TYR A 365 -42.57 -34.82 -25.12
CA TYR A 365 -42.52 -33.93 -26.30
C TYR A 365 -41.75 -32.63 -26.00
N THR A 366 -41.24 -32.46 -24.79
CA THR A 366 -40.62 -31.19 -24.35
C THR A 366 -39.10 -31.30 -24.13
N SER A 367 -38.43 -32.31 -24.69
CA SER A 367 -36.95 -32.38 -24.51
C SER A 367 -36.26 -31.10 -24.94
N GLY A 368 -35.58 -30.42 -24.01
CA GLY A 368 -34.87 -29.17 -24.24
C GLY A 368 -35.78 -27.94 -24.41
N HIS A 369 -37.08 -28.06 -24.22
CA HIS A 369 -38.04 -26.97 -24.33
C HIS A 369 -37.72 -25.85 -23.32
N SER A 370 -37.61 -26.19 -22.05
CA SER A 370 -37.31 -25.22 -20.98
C SER A 370 -36.05 -24.42 -21.26
N ALA A 371 -34.98 -25.07 -21.74
CA ALA A 371 -33.73 -24.39 -22.11
C ALA A 371 -33.89 -23.44 -23.29
N ARG A 372 -34.65 -23.85 -24.33
CA ARG A 372 -34.90 -22.98 -25.50
C ARG A 372 -35.77 -21.78 -25.11
N VAL A 373 -36.86 -21.99 -24.36
CA VAL A 373 -37.71 -20.90 -23.85
C VAL A 373 -36.90 -19.91 -23.03
N ALA A 374 -36.02 -20.40 -22.15
CA ALA A 374 -35.10 -19.56 -21.37
C ALA A 374 -34.19 -18.72 -22.28
N ALA A 375 -33.57 -19.34 -23.28
CA ALA A 375 -32.68 -18.65 -24.21
C ALA A 375 -33.41 -17.57 -25.03
N TYR A 376 -34.62 -17.86 -25.52
CA TYR A 376 -35.44 -16.86 -26.22
C TYR A 376 -35.85 -15.72 -25.31
N SER A 377 -36.26 -16.03 -24.09
CA SER A 377 -36.66 -15.03 -23.11
C SER A 377 -35.50 -14.07 -22.76
N ARG A 378 -34.28 -14.60 -22.60
CA ARG A 378 -33.06 -13.79 -22.36
C ARG A 378 -32.75 -12.91 -23.59
N GLU A 379 -32.84 -13.42 -24.78
CA GLU A 379 -32.58 -12.64 -26.02
C GLU A 379 -33.63 -11.54 -26.21
N ILE A 380 -34.90 -11.80 -25.91
CA ILE A 380 -35.95 -10.78 -25.89
C ILE A 380 -35.60 -9.70 -24.88
N ALA A 381 -35.26 -10.06 -23.62
CA ALA A 381 -34.89 -9.13 -22.58
C ALA A 381 -33.69 -8.26 -22.96
N LYS A 382 -32.68 -8.86 -23.59
CA LYS A 382 -31.51 -8.16 -24.12
C LYS A 382 -31.88 -7.11 -25.18
N ARG A 383 -32.76 -7.46 -26.13
CA ARG A 383 -33.26 -6.53 -27.13
C ARG A 383 -34.17 -5.45 -26.56
N MET A 384 -34.78 -5.69 -25.43
CA MET A 384 -35.50 -4.69 -24.64
C MET A 384 -34.56 -3.73 -23.89
N GLY A 385 -33.24 -3.95 -23.89
CA GLY A 385 -32.24 -3.10 -23.17
C GLY A 385 -32.15 -3.39 -21.67
N LYS A 386 -32.55 -4.58 -21.23
CA LYS A 386 -32.40 -5.03 -19.84
C LYS A 386 -30.94 -5.22 -19.48
N THR A 387 -30.60 -5.03 -18.20
CA THR A 387 -29.27 -5.29 -17.65
C THR A 387 -28.90 -6.78 -17.73
N GLU A 388 -27.64 -7.13 -17.66
CA GLU A 388 -27.19 -8.53 -17.65
C GLU A 388 -27.83 -9.34 -16.52
N GLU A 389 -27.99 -8.70 -15.35
CA GLU A 389 -28.62 -9.31 -14.18
C GLU A 389 -30.11 -9.60 -14.43
N GLU A 390 -30.88 -8.64 -14.96
CA GLU A 390 -32.28 -8.82 -15.33
C GLU A 390 -32.44 -9.90 -16.43
N GLN A 391 -31.53 -9.93 -17.41
CA GLN A 391 -31.53 -10.96 -18.47
C GLN A 391 -31.32 -12.36 -17.89
N GLU A 392 -30.42 -12.52 -16.93
CA GLU A 392 -30.16 -13.81 -16.26
C GLU A 392 -31.36 -14.24 -15.38
N GLN A 393 -31.98 -13.30 -14.68
CA GLN A 393 -33.21 -13.58 -13.91
C GLN A 393 -34.33 -14.08 -14.82
N ILE A 394 -34.58 -13.42 -15.96
CA ILE A 394 -35.58 -13.82 -16.94
C ILE A 394 -35.23 -15.18 -17.57
N TYR A 395 -33.95 -15.45 -17.79
CA TYR A 395 -33.48 -16.77 -18.25
C TYR A 395 -33.87 -17.87 -17.26
N VAL A 396 -33.60 -17.68 -15.96
CA VAL A 396 -33.94 -18.65 -14.92
C VAL A 396 -35.46 -18.82 -14.78
N MET A 397 -36.22 -17.72 -14.88
CA MET A 397 -37.68 -17.78 -14.87
C MET A 397 -38.23 -18.60 -16.07
N GLY A 398 -37.67 -18.36 -17.26
CA GLY A 398 -38.02 -19.14 -18.46
C GLY A 398 -37.63 -20.60 -18.34
N LEU A 399 -36.49 -20.90 -17.69
CA LEU A 399 -36.02 -22.27 -17.48
C LEU A 399 -36.95 -23.08 -16.56
N LEU A 400 -37.57 -22.43 -15.57
CA LEU A 400 -38.41 -23.06 -14.57
C LEU A 400 -39.90 -22.75 -14.70
N HIS A 401 -40.34 -22.11 -15.83
CA HIS A 401 -41.74 -21.69 -15.99
C HIS A 401 -42.73 -22.84 -15.86
N ASP A 402 -42.35 -24.00 -16.33
CA ASP A 402 -43.17 -25.23 -16.38
C ASP A 402 -42.94 -26.18 -15.20
N ILE A 403 -42.16 -25.78 -14.15
CA ILE A 403 -41.82 -26.66 -13.03
C ILE A 403 -43.07 -27.29 -12.36
N GLY A 404 -44.19 -26.62 -12.39
CA GLY A 404 -45.45 -27.10 -11.82
C GLY A 404 -46.07 -28.32 -12.55
N LYS A 405 -45.61 -28.66 -13.75
CA LYS A 405 -46.00 -29.90 -14.41
C LYS A 405 -45.65 -31.16 -13.60
N ILE A 406 -44.74 -31.03 -12.64
CA ILE A 406 -44.44 -32.13 -11.70
C ILE A 406 -45.69 -32.60 -10.94
N GLY A 407 -46.62 -31.69 -10.66
CA GLY A 407 -47.88 -31.99 -9.95
C GLY A 407 -49.00 -32.54 -10.84
N VAL A 408 -48.85 -32.46 -12.18
CA VAL A 408 -49.86 -32.96 -13.13
C VAL A 408 -49.63 -34.45 -13.38
N PRO A 409 -50.72 -35.33 -13.40
CA PRO A 409 -50.56 -36.74 -13.68
C PRO A 409 -49.97 -37.01 -15.08
N GLU A 410 -48.96 -37.90 -15.15
CA GLU A 410 -48.24 -38.22 -16.42
C GLU A 410 -49.21 -38.76 -17.52
N ALA A 411 -50.23 -39.51 -17.10
CA ALA A 411 -51.24 -40.03 -18.05
C ALA A 411 -52.02 -38.90 -18.76
N ILE A 412 -52.14 -37.73 -18.15
CA ILE A 412 -52.79 -36.54 -18.76
C ILE A 412 -51.79 -35.80 -19.65
N ILE A 413 -50.57 -35.57 -19.18
CA ILE A 413 -49.56 -34.86 -19.96
C ILE A 413 -49.22 -35.61 -21.23
N ASN A 414 -49.06 -36.94 -21.16
CA ASN A 414 -48.62 -37.79 -22.27
C ASN A 414 -49.82 -38.47 -22.99
N LYS A 415 -51.05 -37.99 -22.82
CA LYS A 415 -52.21 -38.56 -23.45
C LYS A 415 -52.17 -38.41 -24.97
N ASN A 416 -52.29 -39.52 -25.71
CA ASN A 416 -52.45 -39.53 -27.15
C ASN A 416 -53.93 -39.18 -27.50
N GLY A 417 -54.16 -37.95 -28.01
CA GLY A 417 -55.49 -37.52 -28.40
C GLY A 417 -55.96 -36.24 -27.72
N ARG A 418 -57.19 -35.80 -28.03
CA ARG A 418 -57.74 -34.58 -27.40
C ARG A 418 -58.00 -34.80 -25.91
N LEU A 419 -57.62 -33.80 -25.11
CA LEU A 419 -57.94 -33.75 -23.70
C LEU A 419 -59.44 -33.49 -23.50
N THR A 420 -60.03 -34.08 -22.47
CA THR A 420 -61.35 -33.65 -21.98
C THR A 420 -61.23 -32.30 -21.23
N ASP A 421 -62.33 -31.65 -20.98
CA ASP A 421 -62.35 -30.37 -20.27
C ASP A 421 -61.79 -30.54 -18.84
N GLU A 422 -62.07 -31.67 -18.17
CA GLU A 422 -61.55 -32.01 -16.85
C GLU A 422 -60.03 -32.26 -16.88
N GLU A 423 -59.52 -32.94 -17.90
CA GLU A 423 -58.11 -33.18 -18.06
C GLU A 423 -57.35 -31.88 -18.39
N PHE A 424 -57.96 -31.03 -19.23
CA PHE A 424 -57.40 -29.71 -19.52
C PHE A 424 -57.41 -28.80 -18.28
N ALA A 425 -58.46 -28.86 -17.43
CA ALA A 425 -58.49 -28.17 -16.16
C ALA A 425 -57.33 -28.58 -15.24
N LYS A 426 -56.96 -29.88 -15.22
CA LYS A 426 -55.80 -30.38 -14.50
C LYS A 426 -54.49 -29.83 -15.00
N ILE A 427 -54.32 -29.71 -16.31
CA ILE A 427 -53.10 -29.07 -16.87
C ILE A 427 -53.03 -27.61 -16.45
N LYS A 428 -54.18 -26.88 -16.46
CA LYS A 428 -54.20 -25.48 -16.02
C LYS A 428 -53.83 -25.24 -14.57
N GLU A 429 -53.72 -26.28 -13.75
CA GLU A 429 -53.24 -26.17 -12.37
C GLU A 429 -51.72 -25.95 -12.27
N HIS A 430 -50.92 -26.35 -13.30
CA HIS A 430 -49.48 -26.28 -13.20
C HIS A 430 -48.89 -24.87 -12.92
N PRO A 431 -49.42 -23.74 -13.43
CA PRO A 431 -48.88 -22.43 -13.07
C PRO A 431 -49.00 -22.12 -11.59
N GLY A 432 -50.14 -22.49 -11.00
CA GLY A 432 -50.35 -22.36 -9.55
C GLY A 432 -49.42 -23.25 -8.73
N ILE A 433 -49.26 -24.52 -9.16
CA ILE A 433 -48.33 -25.46 -8.51
C ILE A 433 -46.91 -24.96 -8.62
N GLY A 434 -46.50 -24.48 -9.80
CA GLY A 434 -45.17 -23.90 -10.04
C GLY A 434 -44.89 -22.70 -9.14
N HIS A 435 -45.87 -21.82 -8.99
CA HIS A 435 -45.77 -20.70 -8.07
C HIS A 435 -45.55 -21.18 -6.63
N GLU A 436 -46.33 -22.15 -6.14
CA GLU A 436 -46.17 -22.68 -4.79
C GLU A 436 -44.80 -23.33 -4.55
N ILE A 437 -44.22 -23.98 -5.55
CA ILE A 437 -42.86 -24.55 -5.49
C ILE A 437 -41.81 -23.45 -5.39
N LEU A 438 -41.92 -22.39 -6.20
CA LEU A 438 -40.88 -21.39 -6.37
C LEU A 438 -40.97 -20.18 -5.42
N LYS A 439 -42.15 -19.90 -4.82
CA LYS A 439 -42.35 -18.71 -3.97
C LYS A 439 -41.43 -18.61 -2.75
N ASN A 440 -40.86 -19.73 -2.30
CA ASN A 440 -39.97 -19.78 -1.14
C ASN A 440 -38.47 -19.59 -1.52
N VAL A 441 -38.16 -19.40 -2.79
CA VAL A 441 -36.79 -19.07 -3.24
C VAL A 441 -36.61 -17.57 -3.12
N THR A 442 -36.16 -17.13 -1.94
CA THR A 442 -36.04 -15.72 -1.56
C THR A 442 -34.88 -15.00 -2.25
N GLU A 443 -33.87 -15.75 -2.66
CA GLU A 443 -32.66 -15.26 -3.33
C GLU A 443 -32.91 -14.80 -4.78
N LEU A 444 -34.01 -15.24 -5.40
CA LEU A 444 -34.43 -14.84 -6.74
C LEU A 444 -35.86 -14.29 -6.68
N PRO A 445 -36.04 -13.04 -6.23
CA PRO A 445 -37.36 -12.41 -6.17
C PRO A 445 -38.01 -12.41 -7.55
N GLY A 446 -39.25 -12.86 -7.62
CA GLY A 446 -39.97 -12.91 -8.89
C GLY A 446 -39.84 -14.23 -9.68
N LEU A 447 -39.01 -15.19 -9.26
CA LEU A 447 -38.89 -16.50 -9.93
C LEU A 447 -40.24 -17.18 -10.13
N ALA A 448 -41.11 -17.13 -9.11
CA ALA A 448 -42.46 -17.68 -9.14
C ALA A 448 -43.41 -16.93 -10.12
N THR A 449 -43.06 -15.71 -10.50
CA THR A 449 -43.84 -14.85 -11.42
C THR A 449 -43.96 -15.47 -12.81
N GLY A 450 -42.84 -15.90 -13.37
CA GLY A 450 -42.79 -16.59 -14.69
C GLY A 450 -43.63 -17.84 -14.69
N ALA A 451 -43.52 -18.68 -13.65
CA ALA A 451 -44.28 -19.91 -13.52
C ALA A 451 -45.77 -19.66 -13.39
N ARG A 452 -46.18 -18.63 -12.66
CA ARG A 452 -47.62 -18.37 -12.38
C ARG A 452 -48.36 -17.81 -13.58
N TRP A 453 -47.75 -16.83 -14.34
CA TRP A 453 -48.50 -16.00 -15.25
C TRP A 453 -48.11 -16.14 -16.72
N HIS A 454 -47.23 -17.06 -17.12
CA HIS A 454 -46.83 -17.24 -18.51
C HIS A 454 -47.98 -17.69 -19.46
N HIS A 455 -49.08 -18.18 -18.92
CA HIS A 455 -50.27 -18.51 -19.67
C HIS A 455 -51.40 -17.44 -19.61
N GLU A 456 -51.10 -16.29 -18.98
CA GLU A 456 -51.97 -15.13 -19.12
C GLU A 456 -51.91 -14.55 -20.52
N ARG A 457 -52.95 -13.91 -20.97
CA ARG A 457 -53.08 -13.37 -22.32
C ARG A 457 -53.22 -11.85 -22.24
N TYR A 458 -52.49 -11.14 -23.06
CA TYR A 458 -52.46 -9.68 -23.07
C TYR A 458 -53.86 -9.06 -23.22
N GLY A 459 -54.70 -9.61 -24.09
CA GLY A 459 -56.09 -9.20 -24.29
C GLY A 459 -57.09 -9.77 -23.24
N GLY A 460 -56.60 -10.52 -22.25
CA GLY A 460 -57.42 -11.20 -21.24
C GLY A 460 -57.89 -12.60 -21.66
N GLY A 461 -58.52 -13.31 -20.69
CA GLY A 461 -59.01 -14.68 -20.90
C GLY A 461 -57.93 -15.75 -20.80
N GLY A 462 -56.77 -15.42 -20.24
CA GLY A 462 -55.71 -16.36 -19.86
C GLY A 462 -56.04 -17.07 -18.52
N TYR A 463 -55.06 -17.76 -17.98
CA TYR A 463 -55.11 -18.42 -16.66
C TYR A 463 -53.76 -18.33 -15.96
N PRO A 464 -53.69 -18.43 -14.60
CA PRO A 464 -54.75 -18.85 -13.68
C PRO A 464 -55.65 -17.71 -13.17
N ASP A 465 -55.19 -16.44 -13.20
CA ASP A 465 -55.87 -15.32 -12.53
C ASP A 465 -56.70 -14.45 -13.49
N GLY A 466 -56.56 -14.62 -14.82
CA GLY A 466 -57.29 -13.88 -15.85
C GLY A 466 -56.82 -12.43 -16.01
N LEU A 467 -55.54 -12.17 -15.75
CA LEU A 467 -54.92 -10.85 -15.89
C LEU A 467 -54.92 -10.39 -17.35
N SER A 468 -54.82 -9.07 -17.56
CA SER A 468 -54.79 -8.49 -18.92
C SER A 468 -53.84 -7.29 -18.98
N GLY A 469 -53.34 -7.02 -20.19
CA GLY A 469 -52.47 -5.85 -20.45
C GLY A 469 -51.22 -5.83 -19.59
N LEU A 470 -50.98 -4.67 -18.98
CA LEU A 470 -49.80 -4.43 -18.12
C LEU A 470 -49.95 -4.96 -16.69
N ASP A 471 -51.15 -5.48 -16.32
CA ASP A 471 -51.32 -6.16 -15.04
C ASP A 471 -50.58 -7.52 -15.04
N ILE A 472 -50.28 -8.08 -16.22
CA ILE A 472 -49.43 -9.25 -16.38
C ILE A 472 -47.99 -8.79 -16.21
N PRO A 473 -47.23 -9.38 -15.26
CA PRO A 473 -45.79 -9.05 -15.13
C PRO A 473 -45.03 -9.17 -16.43
N GLU A 474 -44.06 -8.27 -16.63
CA GLU A 474 -43.31 -8.17 -17.88
C GLU A 474 -42.58 -9.47 -18.21
N GLU A 475 -41.98 -10.11 -17.22
CA GLU A 475 -41.26 -11.38 -17.35
C GLU A 475 -42.20 -12.49 -17.84
N ALA A 476 -43.40 -12.54 -17.32
CA ALA A 476 -44.41 -13.51 -17.76
C ALA A 476 -44.85 -13.26 -19.21
N ARG A 477 -45.01 -11.98 -19.63
CA ARG A 477 -45.31 -11.61 -21.01
C ARG A 477 -44.18 -12.00 -21.97
N ILE A 478 -42.92 -11.86 -21.52
CA ILE A 478 -41.73 -12.31 -22.31
C ILE A 478 -41.77 -13.83 -22.48
N ILE A 479 -41.92 -14.57 -21.38
CA ILE A 479 -41.95 -16.04 -21.40
C ILE A 479 -43.11 -16.57 -22.25
N ALA A 480 -44.29 -15.94 -22.18
CA ALA A 480 -45.46 -16.34 -22.96
C ALA A 480 -45.19 -16.30 -24.47
N VAL A 481 -44.46 -15.29 -24.98
CA VAL A 481 -44.09 -15.19 -26.40
C VAL A 481 -43.02 -16.23 -26.73
N ALA A 482 -42.02 -16.40 -25.88
CA ALA A 482 -40.95 -17.37 -26.06
C ALA A 482 -41.46 -18.83 -26.07
N ASP A 483 -42.35 -19.18 -25.13
CA ASP A 483 -42.99 -20.49 -25.05
C ASP A 483 -43.84 -20.78 -26.27
N ALA A 484 -44.65 -19.83 -26.72
CA ALA A 484 -45.45 -19.97 -27.92
C ALA A 484 -44.60 -20.15 -29.18
N TYR A 485 -43.47 -19.41 -29.28
CA TYR A 485 -42.52 -19.59 -30.37
C TYR A 485 -41.93 -21.00 -30.36
N ASP A 486 -41.45 -21.48 -29.20
CA ASP A 486 -40.92 -22.85 -29.08
C ASP A 486 -41.99 -23.90 -29.40
N ALA A 487 -43.21 -23.69 -28.95
CA ALA A 487 -44.33 -24.59 -29.25
C ALA A 487 -44.63 -24.74 -30.76
N MET A 488 -44.43 -23.71 -31.56
CA MET A 488 -44.65 -23.71 -33.00
C MET A 488 -43.46 -24.23 -33.80
N THR A 489 -42.23 -24.08 -33.25
CA THR A 489 -40.99 -24.43 -33.95
C THR A 489 -40.40 -25.75 -33.52
N SER A 490 -40.93 -26.38 -32.47
CA SER A 490 -40.53 -27.72 -32.00
C SER A 490 -41.40 -28.81 -32.55
N ASN A 491 -40.82 -30.01 -32.72
CA ASN A 491 -41.56 -31.17 -33.17
C ASN A 491 -42.39 -31.76 -32.01
N ARG A 492 -43.73 -31.71 -32.09
CA ARG A 492 -44.65 -32.22 -31.06
C ARG A 492 -45.50 -33.37 -31.62
N ALA A 493 -46.06 -34.22 -30.77
CA ALA A 493 -46.87 -35.40 -31.15
C ALA A 493 -48.00 -35.10 -32.15
N TYR A 494 -48.47 -33.87 -32.14
CA TYR A 494 -49.66 -33.46 -32.91
C TYR A 494 -49.38 -32.36 -33.92
N SER A 495 -48.15 -31.85 -34.03
CA SER A 495 -47.82 -30.84 -35.05
C SER A 495 -46.38 -30.97 -35.50
N ASN A 496 -46.21 -30.98 -36.82
CA ASN A 496 -44.91 -30.84 -37.44
C ASN A 496 -44.37 -29.42 -37.20
N VAL A 497 -43.05 -29.24 -37.28
CA VAL A 497 -42.39 -27.92 -37.26
C VAL A 497 -43.06 -27.04 -38.33
N ARG A 498 -43.58 -25.89 -37.90
CA ARG A 498 -44.18 -24.94 -38.84
C ARG A 498 -43.10 -24.21 -39.65
N PRO A 499 -43.38 -23.87 -40.92
CA PRO A 499 -42.51 -22.97 -41.67
C PRO A 499 -42.32 -21.63 -40.94
N GLN A 500 -41.14 -21.04 -41.06
CA GLN A 500 -40.80 -19.80 -40.36
C GLN A 500 -41.78 -18.65 -40.67
N GLU A 501 -42.18 -18.55 -41.93
CA GLU A 501 -43.17 -17.54 -42.39
C GLU A 501 -44.54 -17.69 -41.69
N GLU A 502 -44.98 -18.93 -41.44
CA GLU A 502 -46.21 -19.20 -40.75
C GLU A 502 -46.12 -18.85 -39.25
N VAL A 503 -44.97 -19.15 -38.64
CA VAL A 503 -44.73 -18.79 -37.24
C VAL A 503 -44.73 -17.28 -37.09
N ARG A 504 -44.03 -16.56 -37.95
CA ARG A 504 -44.02 -15.11 -38.03
C ARG A 504 -45.43 -14.52 -38.17
N ALA A 505 -46.20 -15.02 -39.10
CA ALA A 505 -47.57 -14.57 -39.33
C ALA A 505 -48.46 -14.81 -38.11
N GLU A 506 -48.30 -15.94 -37.42
CA GLU A 506 -49.08 -16.27 -36.23
C GLU A 506 -48.73 -15.36 -35.03
N ILE A 507 -47.45 -15.05 -34.79
CA ILE A 507 -47.04 -14.09 -33.77
C ILE A 507 -47.68 -12.72 -34.04
N LEU A 508 -47.61 -12.23 -35.26
CA LEU A 508 -48.25 -10.97 -35.68
C LEU A 508 -49.76 -11.00 -35.49
N ARG A 509 -50.44 -12.11 -35.89
CA ARG A 509 -51.89 -12.27 -35.73
C ARG A 509 -52.33 -12.23 -34.28
N CYS A 510 -51.50 -12.75 -33.37
CA CYS A 510 -51.77 -12.81 -31.92
C CYS A 510 -51.32 -11.57 -31.18
N LYS A 511 -50.68 -10.60 -31.81
CA LYS A 511 -50.23 -9.34 -31.27
C LYS A 511 -51.42 -8.55 -30.69
N GLY A 512 -51.32 -8.08 -29.44
CA GLY A 512 -52.36 -7.35 -28.75
C GLY A 512 -53.52 -8.21 -28.18
N SER A 513 -53.63 -9.48 -28.62
CA SER A 513 -54.64 -10.43 -28.12
C SER A 513 -54.04 -11.46 -27.15
N GLN A 514 -53.12 -12.30 -27.65
CA GLN A 514 -52.39 -13.24 -26.80
C GLN A 514 -51.08 -12.62 -26.28
N PHE A 515 -50.35 -11.88 -27.09
CA PHE A 515 -49.03 -11.36 -26.81
C PHE A 515 -49.02 -9.86 -26.62
N ASP A 516 -48.11 -9.40 -25.76
CA ASP A 516 -47.76 -7.98 -25.65
C ASP A 516 -47.29 -7.45 -27.00
N PRO A 517 -47.84 -6.33 -27.49
CA PRO A 517 -47.48 -5.79 -28.79
C PRO A 517 -45.97 -5.48 -28.95
N GLY A 518 -45.33 -4.93 -27.94
CA GLY A 518 -43.89 -4.57 -28.01
C GLY A 518 -43.00 -5.80 -28.00
N ILE A 519 -43.33 -6.80 -27.17
CA ILE A 519 -42.58 -8.05 -27.07
C ILE A 519 -42.78 -8.89 -28.35
N ALA A 520 -43.99 -8.91 -28.91
CA ALA A 520 -44.27 -9.59 -30.17
C ALA A 520 -43.44 -8.99 -31.32
N ASP A 521 -43.29 -7.66 -31.39
CA ASP A 521 -42.46 -7.00 -32.43
C ASP A 521 -40.99 -7.40 -32.30
N ILE A 522 -40.47 -7.52 -31.08
CA ILE A 522 -39.10 -7.98 -30.82
C ILE A 522 -38.92 -9.43 -31.27
N MET A 523 -39.87 -10.31 -30.95
CA MET A 523 -39.83 -11.71 -31.43
C MET A 523 -39.88 -11.78 -32.96
N VAL A 524 -40.72 -10.99 -33.63
CA VAL A 524 -40.78 -10.90 -35.09
C VAL A 524 -39.42 -10.45 -35.65
N ALA A 525 -38.81 -9.43 -35.04
CA ALA A 525 -37.47 -9.00 -35.44
C ALA A 525 -36.42 -10.10 -35.26
N MET A 526 -36.49 -10.90 -34.20
CA MET A 526 -35.62 -12.06 -34.00
C MET A 526 -35.81 -13.11 -35.07
N ILE A 527 -37.06 -13.38 -35.49
CA ILE A 527 -37.38 -14.30 -36.55
C ILE A 527 -36.84 -13.78 -37.89
N ASP A 528 -36.98 -12.48 -38.18
CA ASP A 528 -36.54 -11.86 -39.43
C ASP A 528 -35.00 -11.83 -39.52
N ASP A 529 -34.28 -11.73 -38.41
CA ASP A 529 -32.82 -11.82 -38.33
C ASP A 529 -32.30 -13.26 -38.53
N ASP A 530 -33.11 -14.28 -38.20
CA ASP A 530 -32.76 -15.71 -38.34
C ASP A 530 -33.02 -16.26 -39.76
N THR A 531 -32.24 -15.79 -40.71
CA THR A 531 -32.39 -16.17 -42.14
C THR A 531 -32.18 -17.64 -42.42
N GLU A 532 -31.56 -18.39 -41.55
CA GLU A 532 -31.27 -19.82 -41.70
C GLU A 532 -32.19 -20.72 -40.84
N TYR A 533 -33.15 -20.14 -40.14
CA TYR A 533 -34.08 -20.82 -39.24
C TYR A 533 -33.38 -21.66 -38.16
N LYS A 534 -32.20 -21.18 -37.74
CA LYS A 534 -31.36 -21.84 -36.73
C LYS A 534 -31.79 -21.56 -35.29
N MET A 535 -32.52 -20.47 -35.04
CA MET A 535 -32.98 -20.10 -33.72
C MET A 535 -33.82 -21.22 -33.07
N ARG A 536 -34.58 -22.01 -33.85
CA ARG A 536 -35.34 -23.18 -33.40
C ARG A 536 -34.47 -24.30 -32.79
N GLU A 537 -33.17 -24.34 -33.11
CA GLU A 537 -32.23 -25.35 -32.67
C GLU A 537 -31.33 -24.82 -31.54
N MET A 538 -31.65 -23.62 -31.04
CA MET A 538 -30.87 -22.95 -30.00
C MET A 538 -30.78 -23.86 -28.77
N LYS A 539 -29.66 -24.51 -28.60
CA LYS A 539 -29.31 -25.29 -27.44
C LYS A 539 -28.31 -24.43 -26.65
N GLU A 540 -28.66 -24.14 -25.45
CA GLU A 540 -27.80 -23.52 -24.45
C GLU A 540 -26.66 -22.61 -24.98
N LEU A 541 -26.66 -21.34 -24.61
CA LEU A 541 -25.48 -20.49 -24.63
C LEU A 541 -24.58 -20.79 -23.47
#